data_4fe0e24543184baf100789f1a0644554
#
_entry.id   4fe0e24543184baf100789f1a0644554
#
_cell.length_a   1.000
_cell.length_b   1.000
_cell.length_c   1.000
_cell.angle_alpha   90.00
_cell.angle_beta   90.00
_cell.angle_gamma   90.00
#
_symmetry.space_group_name_H-M   'P 1'
#
loop_
_entity.id
_entity.type
_entity.pdbx_description
1 polymer ?
#
loop_
_entity_poly.entity_id
_entity_poly.type
_entity_poly.pdbx_seq_one_letter_code
_entity_poly.pdbx_strand_id
1 'polypeptide(L)'
;MGNFRSVLGPVACLLLAALVPHGLNAQAPGVGLPREIVYRSQQVPQGRIDLVGGIPVLQVRGTPQEMGEAVGILGLRQATGILEYPRNLSRVFGAELLFPILLKTGEGMVKNFPPAYQEELRAIHKSSGAPWETLVAGNTMFDLKKFVLCSGMALEPGRTSFAKGTVLARNLDYPPVGQIHKFSLVTIYRPEGKRPFVSVGFPGLVGVLSGMNDAGLALAIHEVIDIKKGEKRFDAEGIPYALTYRMVLEECATIDEAVALLGRLKRTCTTNLLIADRKQVAVLEISPDKILKRTAVQGAVCCANHFCIAEHKPEEPLNPFDSFERQEFLEGCQGQGPLSVEQIRQSLDTVKLGRQTLQTMVFDTQALGLWVSFSGPPSSAGPLIRLDLANALKR
;
A
#
# COMPACT_ATOMS: atom_id res chain seq x y z
N MET A 1 -11.26 31.31 25.88
CA MET A 1 -10.47 30.38 25.06
C MET A 1 -11.31 29.12 24.92
N GLY A 2 -12.20 29.13 23.90
CA GLY A 2 -13.24 28.12 23.72
C GLY A 2 -12.75 26.91 22.91
N ASN A 3 -13.28 25.79 23.24
CA ASN A 3 -13.03 24.44 22.71
C ASN A 3 -13.12 24.34 21.17
N PHE A 4 -12.02 24.40 20.48
CA PHE A 4 -11.90 24.12 19.03
C PHE A 4 -11.71 22.61 18.72
N ARG A 5 -11.85 21.73 19.73
CA ARG A 5 -11.53 20.29 19.62
C ARG A 5 -12.64 19.39 19.11
N SER A 6 -13.88 19.88 18.95
CA SER A 6 -15.05 19.01 18.67
C SER A 6 -15.67 19.12 17.28
N VAL A 7 -15.17 19.97 16.37
CA VAL A 7 -15.87 20.26 15.10
C VAL A 7 -15.22 19.60 13.86
N LEU A 8 -13.99 19.12 13.93
CA LEU A 8 -13.26 18.57 12.77
C LEU A 8 -13.44 17.07 12.55
N GLY A 9 -13.98 16.31 13.49
CA GLY A 9 -14.14 14.86 13.35
C GLY A 9 -15.23 14.40 12.36
N PRO A 10 -16.45 14.93 12.39
CA PRO A 10 -17.56 14.45 11.56
C PRO A 10 -17.62 15.07 10.15
N VAL A 11 -17.19 16.31 9.98
CA VAL A 11 -17.43 17.07 8.74
C VAL A 11 -16.49 16.67 7.61
N ALA A 12 -15.27 16.23 7.89
CA ALA A 12 -14.30 15.80 6.87
C ALA A 12 -14.65 14.44 6.24
N CYS A 13 -15.37 13.56 6.95
CA CYS A 13 -15.75 12.24 6.43
C CYS A 13 -17.08 12.24 5.64
N LEU A 14 -18.00 13.17 5.90
CA LEU A 14 -19.35 13.14 5.32
C LEU A 14 -19.49 13.83 3.96
N LEU A 15 -18.57 14.71 3.57
CA LEU A 15 -18.68 15.46 2.30
C LEU A 15 -18.12 14.72 1.07
N LEU A 16 -17.50 13.57 1.21
CA LEU A 16 -16.79 12.89 0.12
C LEU A 16 -17.44 11.59 -0.38
N ALA A 17 -18.45 11.07 0.31
CA ALA A 17 -19.20 9.90 -0.17
C ALA A 17 -20.22 10.23 -1.30
N ALA A 18 -20.53 11.51 -1.54
CA ALA A 18 -21.63 11.92 -2.42
C ALA A 18 -21.19 12.42 -3.82
N LEU A 19 -19.91 12.53 -4.13
CA LEU A 19 -19.43 13.10 -5.39
C LEU A 19 -18.46 12.18 -6.14
N VAL A 20 -18.90 10.96 -6.47
CA VAL A 20 -18.26 10.20 -7.55
C VAL A 20 -19.10 10.45 -8.81
N PRO A 21 -18.56 11.08 -9.86
CA PRO A 21 -19.29 11.20 -11.13
C PRO A 21 -19.53 9.78 -11.68
N HIS A 22 -20.78 9.36 -11.75
CA HIS A 22 -21.22 8.20 -12.52
C HIS A 22 -21.01 8.51 -14.00
N GLY A 23 -19.82 8.29 -14.54
CA GLY A 23 -19.53 8.63 -15.92
C GLY A 23 -18.11 8.46 -16.41
N LEU A 24 -17.33 7.54 -15.86
CA LEU A 24 -16.11 7.10 -16.53
C LEU A 24 -16.46 5.88 -17.39
N ASN A 25 -16.88 6.17 -18.63
CA ASN A 25 -17.20 5.16 -19.65
C ASN A 25 -16.14 4.06 -19.72
N ALA A 26 -16.61 2.82 -19.60
CA ALA A 26 -15.86 1.63 -19.95
C ALA A 26 -15.53 1.67 -21.45
N GLN A 27 -14.31 2.05 -21.80
CA GLN A 27 -13.78 1.79 -23.13
C GLN A 27 -13.32 0.33 -23.20
N ALA A 28 -13.53 -0.26 -24.39
CA ALA A 28 -13.21 -1.65 -24.75
C ALA A 28 -11.81 -2.12 -24.28
N PRO A 29 -11.59 -3.44 -24.13
CA PRO A 29 -10.31 -3.99 -23.68
C PRO A 29 -9.21 -3.65 -24.70
N GLY A 30 -8.49 -2.59 -24.43
CA GLY A 30 -7.30 -2.20 -25.17
C GLY A 30 -6.11 -3.01 -24.65
N VAL A 31 -5.34 -3.56 -25.56
CA VAL A 31 -3.97 -4.03 -25.32
C VAL A 31 -3.24 -2.95 -24.50
N GLY A 32 -2.73 -3.30 -23.33
CA GLY A 32 -2.11 -2.36 -22.43
C GLY A 32 -1.09 -1.48 -23.16
N LEU A 33 -1.29 -0.16 -23.10
CA LEU A 33 -0.37 0.79 -23.71
C LEU A 33 1.04 0.60 -23.12
N PRO A 34 2.09 0.66 -23.93
CA PRO A 34 3.46 0.58 -23.44
C PRO A 34 3.65 1.66 -22.38
N ARG A 35 4.25 1.27 -21.25
CA ARG A 35 4.55 2.17 -20.15
C ARG A 35 5.59 3.20 -20.59
N GLU A 36 5.32 4.47 -20.39
CA GLU A 36 6.36 5.50 -20.44
C GLU A 36 7.25 5.36 -19.19
N ILE A 37 8.49 4.95 -19.40
CA ILE A 37 9.45 4.75 -18.31
C ILE A 37 10.07 6.12 -17.96
N VAL A 38 9.79 6.62 -16.75
CA VAL A 38 10.37 7.88 -16.27
C VAL A 38 11.77 7.71 -15.65
N TYR A 39 12.11 6.47 -15.26
CA TYR A 39 13.36 6.17 -14.58
C TYR A 39 14.46 5.73 -15.55
N ARG A 40 15.71 6.13 -15.23
CA ARG A 40 16.93 5.68 -15.89
C ARG A 40 17.84 5.03 -14.88
N SER A 41 18.64 4.04 -15.31
CA SER A 41 19.64 3.41 -14.45
C SER A 41 20.66 4.44 -13.98
N GLN A 42 20.88 4.47 -12.67
CA GLN A 42 21.78 5.42 -12.01
C GLN A 42 22.27 4.80 -10.69
N GLN A 43 23.47 5.20 -10.23
CA GLN A 43 24.04 4.72 -8.98
C GLN A 43 24.60 5.87 -8.15
N VAL A 44 24.50 5.73 -6.82
CA VAL A 44 25.17 6.54 -5.79
C VAL A 44 25.80 5.60 -4.76
N PRO A 45 26.65 6.06 -3.83
CA PRO A 45 27.31 5.17 -2.86
C PRO A 45 26.35 4.27 -2.06
N GLN A 46 25.17 4.80 -1.67
CA GLN A 46 24.20 4.10 -0.82
C GLN A 46 23.07 3.42 -1.59
N GLY A 47 23.10 3.44 -2.94
CA GLY A 47 22.04 2.81 -3.71
C GLY A 47 22.21 2.85 -5.22
N ARG A 48 21.31 2.15 -5.89
CA ARG A 48 21.21 2.14 -7.36
C ARG A 48 19.76 1.95 -7.78
N ILE A 49 19.42 2.45 -8.95
CA ILE A 49 18.17 2.15 -9.64
C ILE A 49 18.47 1.50 -10.98
N ASP A 50 17.79 0.40 -11.25
CA ASP A 50 17.92 -0.38 -12.50
C ASP A 50 16.53 -0.67 -13.08
N LEU A 51 16.49 -0.99 -14.39
CA LEU A 51 15.28 -1.46 -15.05
C LEU A 51 15.39 -2.97 -15.26
N VAL A 52 14.59 -3.76 -14.55
CA VAL A 52 14.55 -5.22 -14.65
C VAL A 52 13.27 -5.63 -15.38
N GLY A 53 13.38 -6.08 -16.61
CA GLY A 53 12.20 -6.39 -17.45
C GLY A 53 11.25 -5.18 -17.62
N GLY A 54 11.80 -3.95 -17.60
CA GLY A 54 11.01 -2.72 -17.65
C GLY A 54 10.45 -2.26 -16.29
N ILE A 55 10.63 -3.02 -15.22
CA ILE A 55 10.26 -2.61 -13.86
C ILE A 55 11.40 -1.81 -13.23
N PRO A 56 11.18 -0.57 -12.76
CA PRO A 56 12.19 0.17 -12.03
C PRO A 56 12.37 -0.44 -10.63
N VAL A 57 13.61 -0.80 -10.32
CA VAL A 57 14.02 -1.40 -9.05
C VAL A 57 15.08 -0.52 -8.42
N LEU A 58 14.70 0.19 -7.37
CA LEU A 58 15.58 1.00 -6.54
C LEU A 58 16.10 0.14 -5.38
N GLN A 59 17.42 0.13 -5.17
CA GLN A 59 18.04 -0.51 -4.02
C GLN A 59 18.73 0.55 -3.19
N VAL A 60 18.43 0.59 -1.89
CA VAL A 60 19.02 1.55 -0.94
C VAL A 60 19.47 0.83 0.34
N ARG A 61 20.52 1.35 0.99
CA ARG A 61 21.11 0.75 2.17
C ARG A 61 21.70 1.79 3.12
N GLY A 62 21.85 1.42 4.39
CA GLY A 62 22.56 2.20 5.40
C GLY A 62 21.63 2.81 6.43
N THR A 63 22.03 3.93 6.99
CA THR A 63 21.27 4.73 7.96
C THR A 63 20.01 5.34 7.32
N PRO A 64 19.02 5.81 8.12
CA PRO A 64 17.86 6.51 7.59
C PRO A 64 18.24 7.70 6.71
N GLN A 65 19.27 8.47 7.09
CA GLN A 65 19.77 9.59 6.29
C GLN A 65 20.30 9.11 4.94
N GLU A 66 21.17 8.11 4.91
CA GLU A 66 21.78 7.59 3.68
C GLU A 66 20.73 7.01 2.72
N MET A 67 19.77 6.24 3.25
CA MET A 67 18.67 5.71 2.44
C MET A 67 17.79 6.84 1.89
N GLY A 68 17.47 7.83 2.72
CA GLY A 68 16.69 8.99 2.30
C GLY A 68 17.38 9.81 1.21
N GLU A 69 18.71 10.02 1.31
CA GLU A 69 19.50 10.69 0.28
C GLU A 69 19.45 9.92 -1.05
N ALA A 70 19.63 8.60 -1.00
CA ALA A 70 19.58 7.75 -2.20
C ALA A 70 18.18 7.73 -2.83
N VAL A 71 17.08 7.62 -2.03
CA VAL A 71 15.70 7.70 -2.52
C VAL A 71 15.41 9.06 -3.17
N GLY A 72 15.88 10.14 -2.56
CA GLY A 72 15.70 11.49 -3.11
C GLY A 72 16.39 11.66 -4.46
N ILE A 73 17.65 11.24 -4.58
CA ILE A 73 18.45 11.38 -5.81
C ILE A 73 17.98 10.43 -6.90
N LEU A 74 17.87 9.13 -6.58
CA LEU A 74 17.65 8.07 -7.56
C LEU A 74 16.17 7.88 -7.92
N GLY A 75 15.28 8.11 -6.97
CA GLY A 75 13.84 7.94 -7.16
C GLY A 75 13.12 9.24 -7.46
N LEU A 76 13.08 10.17 -6.50
CA LEU A 76 12.18 11.32 -6.58
C LEU A 76 12.60 12.38 -7.60
N ARG A 77 13.91 12.64 -7.77
CA ARG A 77 14.38 13.58 -8.81
C ARG A 77 14.00 13.15 -10.23
N GLN A 78 13.90 11.84 -10.48
CA GLN A 78 13.49 11.32 -11.78
C GLN A 78 11.96 11.30 -11.96
N ALA A 79 11.22 11.43 -10.87
CA ALA A 79 9.77 11.30 -10.83
C ALA A 79 9.09 12.55 -10.22
N THR A 80 9.61 13.73 -10.47
CA THR A 80 9.13 14.99 -9.88
C THR A 80 7.65 15.27 -10.15
N GLY A 81 7.09 14.76 -11.24
CA GLY A 81 5.65 14.89 -11.54
C GLY A 81 4.73 14.28 -10.48
N ILE A 82 5.23 13.36 -9.62
CA ILE A 82 4.43 12.83 -8.51
C ILE A 82 4.14 13.90 -7.45
N LEU A 83 4.97 14.92 -7.34
CA LEU A 83 4.82 15.98 -6.34
C LEU A 83 3.53 16.79 -6.52
N GLU A 84 3.00 16.84 -7.74
CA GLU A 84 1.72 17.48 -8.02
C GLU A 84 0.51 16.64 -7.61
N TYR A 85 0.71 15.36 -7.32
CA TYR A 85 -0.38 14.41 -7.10
C TYR A 85 -1.30 14.80 -5.94
N PRO A 86 -0.82 15.17 -4.72
CA PRO A 86 -1.69 15.52 -3.61
C PRO A 86 -2.62 16.71 -3.91
N ARG A 87 -2.09 17.74 -4.60
CA ARG A 87 -2.87 18.91 -5.00
C ARG A 87 -3.87 18.56 -6.10
N ASN A 88 -3.44 17.83 -7.13
CA ASN A 88 -4.30 17.42 -8.23
C ASN A 88 -5.43 16.52 -7.74
N LEU A 89 -5.17 15.63 -6.79
CA LEU A 89 -6.18 14.81 -6.15
C LEU A 89 -7.22 15.68 -5.44
N SER A 90 -6.77 16.65 -4.64
CA SER A 90 -7.67 17.59 -3.95
C SER A 90 -8.56 18.37 -4.92
N ARG A 91 -8.02 18.80 -6.07
CA ARG A 91 -8.78 19.52 -7.11
C ARG A 91 -9.83 18.64 -7.75
N VAL A 92 -9.51 17.41 -8.13
CA VAL A 92 -10.45 16.47 -8.76
C VAL A 92 -11.63 16.16 -7.85
N PHE A 93 -11.41 16.11 -6.54
CA PHE A 93 -12.48 15.88 -5.57
C PHE A 93 -13.12 17.16 -5.01
N GLY A 94 -12.90 18.33 -5.65
CA GLY A 94 -13.49 19.60 -5.21
C GLY A 94 -13.03 20.06 -3.82
N ALA A 95 -11.94 19.50 -3.31
CA ALA A 95 -11.41 19.76 -1.95
C ALA A 95 -10.18 20.69 -1.97
N GLU A 96 -9.95 21.46 -3.03
CA GLU A 96 -8.79 22.35 -3.16
C GLU A 96 -8.72 23.40 -2.04
N LEU A 97 -9.88 23.96 -1.64
CA LEU A 97 -9.96 24.91 -0.53
C LEU A 97 -9.58 24.30 0.83
N LEU A 98 -9.72 22.98 0.98
CA LEU A 98 -9.34 22.26 2.20
C LEU A 98 -7.87 21.80 2.18
N PHE A 99 -7.18 21.94 1.05
CA PHE A 99 -5.81 21.48 0.91
C PHE A 99 -4.84 22.08 1.94
N PRO A 100 -4.86 23.40 2.26
CA PRO A 100 -4.03 23.97 3.32
C PRO A 100 -4.29 23.37 4.70
N ILE A 101 -5.54 23.02 5.00
CA ILE A 101 -5.92 22.37 6.27
C ILE A 101 -5.35 20.95 6.33
N LEU A 102 -5.41 20.22 5.21
CA LEU A 102 -4.81 18.88 5.11
C LEU A 102 -3.30 18.90 5.29
N LEU A 103 -2.61 19.89 4.69
CA LEU A 103 -1.17 20.08 4.87
C LEU A 103 -0.84 20.32 6.35
N LYS A 104 -1.53 21.26 7.01
CA LYS A 104 -1.32 21.58 8.42
C LYS A 104 -1.58 20.38 9.34
N THR A 105 -2.62 19.59 9.04
CA THR A 105 -2.90 18.36 9.79
C THR A 105 -1.79 17.35 9.58
N GLY A 106 -1.33 17.14 8.34
CA GLY A 106 -0.21 16.27 8.01
C GLY A 106 1.08 16.66 8.73
N GLU A 107 1.43 17.95 8.77
CA GLU A 107 2.56 18.47 9.54
C GLU A 107 2.45 18.13 11.03
N GLY A 108 1.23 18.24 11.59
CA GLY A 108 0.95 17.81 12.96
C GLY A 108 1.21 16.32 13.19
N MET A 109 0.94 15.48 12.19
CA MET A 109 1.15 14.02 12.26
C MET A 109 2.62 13.61 12.16
N VAL A 110 3.49 14.41 11.53
CA VAL A 110 4.94 14.11 11.44
C VAL A 110 5.58 13.94 12.82
N LYS A 111 5.05 14.58 13.85
CA LYS A 111 5.52 14.42 15.24
C LYS A 111 5.38 12.98 15.75
N ASN A 112 4.44 12.24 15.19
CA ASN A 112 4.17 10.85 15.56
C ASN A 112 4.99 9.84 14.73
N PHE A 113 5.75 10.31 13.73
CA PHE A 113 6.64 9.43 12.98
C PHE A 113 7.78 8.97 13.89
N PRO A 114 8.17 7.69 13.84
CA PRO A 114 9.42 7.25 14.46
C PRO A 114 10.60 8.14 14.05
N PRO A 115 11.53 8.46 14.96
CA PRO A 115 12.64 9.40 14.69
C PRO A 115 13.44 9.06 13.42
N ALA A 116 13.72 7.77 13.19
CA ALA A 116 14.40 7.29 12.00
C ALA A 116 13.67 7.66 10.69
N TYR A 117 12.35 7.57 10.68
CA TYR A 117 11.55 7.91 9.48
C TYR A 117 11.41 9.42 9.28
N GLN A 118 11.44 10.20 10.35
CA GLN A 118 11.55 11.66 10.24
C GLN A 118 12.89 12.06 9.62
N GLU A 119 13.99 11.41 10.04
CA GLU A 119 15.32 11.64 9.50
C GLU A 119 15.39 11.27 8.01
N GLU A 120 14.89 10.09 7.65
CA GLU A 120 14.81 9.64 6.25
C GLU A 120 13.99 10.63 5.40
N LEU A 121 12.82 11.09 5.87
CA LEU A 121 11.99 12.05 5.14
C LEU A 121 12.69 13.41 4.94
N ARG A 122 13.41 13.89 5.97
CA ARG A 122 14.24 15.11 5.85
C ARG A 122 15.37 14.94 4.86
N ALA A 123 15.99 13.77 4.82
CA ALA A 123 17.06 13.46 3.87
C ALA A 123 16.52 13.40 2.43
N ILE A 124 15.33 12.82 2.21
CA ILE A 124 14.62 12.86 0.92
C ILE A 124 14.35 14.31 0.51
N HIS A 125 13.80 15.15 1.41
CA HIS A 125 13.56 16.57 1.14
C HIS A 125 14.83 17.29 0.69
N LYS A 126 15.89 17.18 1.48
CA LYS A 126 17.16 17.86 1.22
C LYS A 126 17.81 17.39 -0.08
N SER A 127 17.83 16.10 -0.33
CA SER A 127 18.51 15.50 -1.48
C SER A 127 17.73 15.63 -2.79
N SER A 128 16.40 15.61 -2.75
CA SER A 128 15.56 15.73 -3.95
C SER A 128 15.28 17.17 -4.35
N GLY A 129 15.29 18.11 -3.40
CA GLY A 129 14.78 19.48 -3.58
C GLY A 129 13.25 19.58 -3.58
N ALA A 130 12.53 18.49 -3.30
CA ALA A 130 11.07 18.49 -3.22
C ALA A 130 10.58 19.37 -2.06
N PRO A 131 9.48 20.14 -2.22
CA PRO A 131 8.90 20.92 -1.13
C PRO A 131 8.53 20.05 0.07
N TRP A 132 8.87 20.49 1.27
CA TRP A 132 8.60 19.74 2.51
C TRP A 132 7.11 19.40 2.67
N GLU A 133 6.25 20.37 2.43
CA GLU A 133 4.80 20.26 2.58
C GLU A 133 4.24 19.18 1.65
N THR A 134 4.78 19.08 0.44
CA THR A 134 4.37 18.07 -0.54
C THR A 134 4.77 16.66 -0.11
N LEU A 135 5.99 16.52 0.43
CA LEU A 135 6.44 15.23 0.99
C LEU A 135 5.62 14.81 2.20
N VAL A 136 5.34 15.76 3.10
CA VAL A 136 4.45 15.51 4.25
C VAL A 136 3.08 15.08 3.77
N ALA A 137 2.49 15.80 2.81
CA ALA A 137 1.20 15.42 2.22
C ALA A 137 1.22 14.00 1.65
N GLY A 138 2.26 13.65 0.87
CA GLY A 138 2.42 12.32 0.28
C GLY A 138 2.54 11.19 1.31
N ASN A 139 3.05 11.49 2.51
CA ASN A 139 3.25 10.50 3.58
C ASN A 139 2.13 10.46 4.62
N THR A 140 1.17 11.40 4.60
CA THR A 140 0.06 11.46 5.56
C THR A 140 -1.32 11.42 4.89
N MET A 141 -1.39 11.66 3.59
CA MET A 141 -2.66 11.72 2.86
C MET A 141 -3.46 10.42 2.91
N PHE A 142 -2.80 9.28 2.99
CA PHE A 142 -3.46 7.97 3.07
C PHE A 142 -4.28 7.83 4.35
N ASP A 143 -3.83 8.40 5.47
CA ASP A 143 -4.55 8.40 6.74
C ASP A 143 -5.67 9.45 6.78
N LEU A 144 -5.45 10.60 6.13
CA LEU A 144 -6.39 11.73 6.12
C LEU A 144 -7.50 11.59 5.08
N LYS A 145 -7.23 10.87 3.98
CA LYS A 145 -8.17 10.66 2.88
C LYS A 145 -8.19 9.18 2.49
N LYS A 146 -9.33 8.54 2.65
CA LYS A 146 -9.56 7.14 2.35
C LYS A 146 -9.91 6.94 0.87
N PHE A 147 -8.88 6.77 -0.01
CA PHE A 147 -9.06 6.56 -1.45
C PHE A 147 -8.29 5.36 -1.98
N VAL A 148 -7.51 4.66 -1.15
CA VAL A 148 -6.81 3.45 -1.56
C VAL A 148 -7.78 2.29 -1.53
N LEU A 149 -8.29 1.96 -2.70
CA LEU A 149 -9.13 0.78 -2.90
C LEU A 149 -8.21 -0.40 -3.25
N CYS A 150 -8.62 -1.58 -2.91
CA CYS A 150 -7.79 -2.75 -3.08
C CYS A 150 -8.62 -4.01 -3.18
N SER A 151 -8.05 -5.02 -3.84
CA SER A 151 -8.53 -6.39 -3.80
C SER A 151 -7.33 -7.30 -3.63
N GLY A 152 -7.44 -8.34 -2.83
CA GLY A 152 -6.35 -9.26 -2.62
C GLY A 152 -6.76 -10.60 -2.06
N MET A 153 -5.88 -11.59 -2.25
CA MET A 153 -6.00 -12.93 -1.69
C MET A 153 -4.67 -13.38 -1.11
N ALA A 154 -4.70 -14.17 -0.07
CA ALA A 154 -3.55 -14.89 0.42
C ALA A 154 -3.86 -16.37 0.54
N LEU A 155 -2.94 -17.20 0.08
CA LEU A 155 -3.09 -18.62 -0.16
C LEU A 155 -2.11 -19.41 0.71
N GLU A 156 -2.59 -20.45 1.38
CA GLU A 156 -1.78 -21.34 2.20
C GLU A 156 -0.88 -22.25 1.33
N PRO A 157 0.15 -22.91 1.91
CA PRO A 157 0.98 -23.88 1.20
C PRO A 157 0.16 -24.94 0.49
N GLY A 158 0.55 -25.32 -0.73
CA GLY A 158 -0.15 -26.30 -1.56
C GLY A 158 -1.33 -25.76 -2.36
N ARG A 159 -1.67 -24.48 -2.20
CA ARG A 159 -2.76 -23.83 -2.95
C ARG A 159 -2.30 -23.19 -4.26
N THR A 160 -1.01 -23.26 -4.57
CA THR A 160 -0.44 -22.79 -5.83
C THR A 160 0.46 -23.84 -6.47
N SER A 161 0.54 -23.82 -7.81
CA SER A 161 1.37 -24.76 -8.56
C SER A 161 2.84 -24.35 -8.66
N PHE A 162 3.21 -23.14 -8.20
CA PHE A 162 4.53 -22.55 -8.40
C PHE A 162 5.28 -22.25 -7.09
N ALA A 163 4.58 -22.07 -5.97
CA ALA A 163 5.17 -21.77 -4.67
C ALA A 163 5.00 -22.95 -3.69
N LYS A 164 6.06 -23.19 -2.88
CA LYS A 164 6.02 -24.19 -1.80
C LYS A 164 5.48 -23.63 -0.48
N GLY A 165 5.59 -22.33 -0.27
CA GLY A 165 5.08 -21.60 0.88
C GLY A 165 3.74 -20.94 0.60
N THR A 166 3.42 -19.95 1.43
CA THR A 166 2.25 -19.11 1.21
C THR A 166 2.47 -18.13 0.07
N VAL A 167 1.39 -17.65 -0.52
CA VAL A 167 1.38 -16.62 -1.56
C VAL A 167 0.43 -15.50 -1.14
N LEU A 168 0.86 -14.25 -1.33
CA LEU A 168 0.02 -13.06 -1.17
C LEU A 168 -0.07 -12.33 -2.50
N ALA A 169 -1.28 -12.04 -2.96
CA ALA A 169 -1.53 -11.37 -4.23
C ALA A 169 -2.55 -10.23 -4.06
N ARG A 170 -2.33 -9.09 -4.77
CA ARG A 170 -3.22 -7.94 -4.66
C ARG A 170 -3.20 -7.01 -5.87
N ASN A 171 -4.28 -6.25 -6.04
CA ASN A 171 -4.35 -5.01 -6.80
C ASN A 171 -4.28 -3.80 -5.87
N LEU A 172 -3.45 -2.82 -6.19
CA LEU A 172 -3.53 -1.47 -5.65
C LEU A 172 -4.35 -0.61 -6.61
N ASP A 173 -5.51 -0.18 -6.15
CA ASP A 173 -6.42 0.68 -6.90
C ASP A 173 -6.39 2.08 -6.28
N TYR A 174 -6.06 3.09 -7.11
CA TYR A 174 -5.95 4.47 -6.65
C TYR A 174 -6.29 5.44 -7.79
N PRO A 175 -6.87 6.62 -7.52
CA PRO A 175 -7.24 7.55 -8.59
C PRO A 175 -6.06 7.85 -9.51
N PRO A 176 -6.17 7.63 -10.85
CA PRO A 176 -5.06 7.76 -11.80
C PRO A 176 -4.75 9.20 -12.18
N VAL A 177 -5.01 10.15 -11.27
CA VAL A 177 -4.81 11.58 -11.47
C VAL A 177 -3.33 11.86 -11.74
N GLY A 178 -3.02 12.76 -12.66
CA GLY A 178 -1.64 13.12 -12.99
C GLY A 178 -0.80 11.95 -13.50
N GLN A 179 -1.44 10.85 -13.95
CA GLN A 179 -0.75 9.64 -14.44
C GLN A 179 0.20 9.02 -13.40
N ILE A 180 -0.19 9.02 -12.12
CA ILE A 180 0.61 8.53 -11.00
C ILE A 180 1.19 7.12 -11.22
N HIS A 181 0.52 6.27 -12.00
CA HIS A 181 1.01 4.93 -12.34
C HIS A 181 2.40 4.93 -12.98
N LYS A 182 2.79 6.00 -13.70
CA LYS A 182 4.11 6.14 -14.32
C LYS A 182 5.24 6.18 -13.28
N PHE A 183 4.94 6.57 -12.06
CA PHE A 183 5.88 6.71 -10.96
C PHE A 183 5.96 5.48 -10.05
N SER A 184 5.22 4.39 -10.38
CA SER A 184 5.30 3.14 -9.61
C SER A 184 6.72 2.58 -9.60
N LEU A 185 7.18 2.12 -8.45
CA LEU A 185 8.55 1.75 -8.15
C LEU A 185 8.60 0.56 -7.20
N VAL A 186 9.51 -0.37 -7.45
CA VAL A 186 9.92 -1.38 -6.47
C VAL A 186 11.15 -0.84 -5.76
N THR A 187 11.10 -0.74 -4.43
CA THR A 187 12.24 -0.31 -3.63
C THR A 187 12.68 -1.43 -2.69
N ILE A 188 13.94 -1.81 -2.75
CA ILE A 188 14.58 -2.75 -1.83
C ILE A 188 15.36 -1.95 -0.81
N TYR A 189 14.93 -2.03 0.44
CA TYR A 189 15.56 -1.38 1.57
C TYR A 189 16.44 -2.36 2.33
N ARG A 190 17.64 -1.91 2.70
CA ARG A 190 18.56 -2.60 3.61
C ARG A 190 18.95 -1.65 4.74
N PRO A 191 18.03 -1.40 5.67
CA PRO A 191 18.27 -0.48 6.78
C PRO A 191 19.28 -1.10 7.76
N GLU A 192 20.18 -0.28 8.26
CA GLU A 192 21.17 -0.71 9.27
C GLU A 192 20.48 -1.22 10.53
N GLY A 193 20.89 -2.39 11.01
CA GLY A 193 20.33 -2.99 12.24
C GLY A 193 18.90 -3.52 12.14
N LYS A 194 18.27 -3.48 10.96
CA LYS A 194 16.89 -3.94 10.72
C LYS A 194 16.84 -5.04 9.65
N ARG A 195 15.66 -5.62 9.44
CA ARG A 195 15.44 -6.57 8.36
C ARG A 195 15.42 -5.88 7.01
N PRO A 196 16.10 -6.43 5.99
CA PRO A 196 15.89 -6.02 4.61
C PRO A 196 14.48 -6.34 4.16
N PHE A 197 13.91 -5.45 3.33
CA PHE A 197 12.57 -5.66 2.79
C PHE A 197 12.43 -5.02 1.40
N VAL A 198 11.44 -5.50 0.64
CA VAL A 198 10.97 -4.89 -0.59
C VAL A 198 9.66 -4.15 -0.34
N SER A 199 9.53 -2.96 -0.89
CA SER A 199 8.30 -2.18 -0.96
C SER A 199 7.87 -1.98 -2.41
N VAL A 200 6.60 -2.17 -2.71
CA VAL A 200 6.00 -1.79 -3.99
C VAL A 200 5.13 -0.56 -3.75
N GLY A 201 5.51 0.55 -4.35
CA GLY A 201 4.87 1.84 -4.06
C GLY A 201 5.33 2.96 -4.98
N PHE A 202 5.66 4.09 -4.37
CA PHE A 202 6.01 5.33 -5.07
C PHE A 202 7.24 5.99 -4.44
N PRO A 203 8.04 6.79 -5.21
CA PRO A 203 9.20 7.47 -4.68
C PRO A 203 8.80 8.58 -3.69
N GLY A 204 9.57 8.70 -2.60
CA GLY A 204 9.30 9.69 -1.55
C GLY A 204 8.27 9.25 -0.49
N LEU A 205 7.62 8.10 -0.67
CA LEU A 205 6.82 7.46 0.36
C LEU A 205 7.74 6.67 1.30
N VAL A 206 7.88 7.12 2.54
CA VAL A 206 8.69 6.44 3.58
C VAL A 206 8.00 5.19 4.11
N GLY A 207 6.68 5.20 4.16
CA GLY A 207 5.86 4.06 4.57
C GLY A 207 5.72 2.97 3.50
N VAL A 208 5.06 1.86 3.86
CA VAL A 208 4.83 0.71 2.98
C VAL A 208 3.33 0.46 2.78
N LEU A 209 2.91 0.32 1.54
CA LEU A 209 1.55 -0.09 1.16
C LEU A 209 1.47 -1.58 0.81
N SER A 210 2.54 -2.12 0.23
CA SER A 210 2.71 -3.54 -0.08
C SER A 210 4.20 -3.88 0.00
N GLY A 211 4.53 -5.01 0.58
CA GLY A 211 5.93 -5.40 0.69
C GLY A 211 6.13 -6.79 1.27
N MET A 212 7.40 -7.21 1.28
CA MET A 212 7.84 -8.48 1.86
C MET A 212 9.27 -8.34 2.39
N ASN A 213 9.58 -8.97 3.54
CA ASN A 213 10.92 -8.94 4.11
C ASN A 213 11.72 -10.25 3.88
N ASP A 214 12.95 -10.27 4.37
CA ASP A 214 13.89 -11.42 4.29
C ASP A 214 13.39 -12.71 4.95
N ALA A 215 12.48 -12.59 5.94
CA ALA A 215 11.85 -13.75 6.57
C ALA A 215 10.71 -14.33 5.74
N GLY A 216 10.27 -13.66 4.66
CA GLY A 216 9.11 -14.02 3.88
C GLY A 216 7.79 -13.54 4.51
N LEU A 217 7.83 -12.58 5.43
CA LEU A 217 6.62 -11.90 5.90
C LEU A 217 6.20 -10.88 4.84
N ALA A 218 5.09 -11.15 4.16
CA ALA A 218 4.51 -10.29 3.13
C ALA A 218 3.23 -9.62 3.63
N LEU A 219 2.99 -8.38 3.21
CA LEU A 219 1.80 -7.63 3.60
C LEU A 219 1.27 -6.72 2.49
N ALA A 220 -0.02 -6.44 2.54
CA ALA A 220 -0.70 -5.49 1.67
C ALA A 220 -1.85 -4.80 2.41
N ILE A 221 -1.92 -3.48 2.33
CA ILE A 221 -2.99 -2.70 2.92
C ILE A 221 -4.24 -2.71 2.06
N HIS A 222 -5.40 -2.70 2.73
CA HIS A 222 -6.70 -2.39 2.14
C HIS A 222 -7.40 -1.38 3.05
N GLU A 223 -7.67 -0.18 2.56
CA GLU A 223 -8.36 0.83 3.36
C GLU A 223 -9.80 0.41 3.64
N VAL A 224 -10.28 0.72 4.84
CA VAL A 224 -11.67 0.53 5.23
C VAL A 224 -12.25 1.88 5.61
N ILE A 225 -13.36 2.24 4.94
CA ILE A 225 -14.00 3.54 5.09
C ILE A 225 -14.98 3.52 6.28
N ASP A 226 -15.61 2.38 6.54
CA ASP A 226 -16.70 2.25 7.48
C ASP A 226 -16.40 1.29 8.61
N ILE A 227 -16.86 1.61 9.81
CA ILE A 227 -16.66 0.83 11.03
C ILE A 227 -17.91 0.93 11.91
N LYS A 228 -18.13 -0.05 12.77
CA LYS A 228 -19.25 -0.12 13.71
C LYS A 228 -19.44 1.19 14.47
N LYS A 229 -20.68 1.61 14.61
CA LYS A 229 -21.06 2.84 15.34
C LYS A 229 -20.51 2.80 16.76
N GLY A 230 -19.88 3.89 17.18
CA GLY A 230 -19.27 4.04 18.51
C GLY A 230 -17.81 3.63 18.56
N GLU A 231 -17.27 2.99 17.52
CA GLU A 231 -15.84 2.70 17.44
C GLU A 231 -15.06 3.89 16.84
N LYS A 232 -13.78 4.00 17.24
CA LYS A 232 -12.91 5.09 16.79
C LYS A 232 -12.43 4.82 15.37
N ARG A 233 -12.71 5.76 14.45
CA ARG A 233 -12.28 5.69 13.04
C ARG A 233 -10.88 6.25 12.81
N PHE A 234 -10.49 7.27 13.58
CA PHE A 234 -9.26 8.01 13.39
C PHE A 234 -8.69 8.53 14.70
N ASP A 235 -7.37 8.44 14.85
CA ASP A 235 -6.61 9.03 15.94
C ASP A 235 -5.44 9.85 15.37
N ALA A 236 -5.51 11.17 15.46
CA ALA A 236 -4.47 12.07 14.96
C ALA A 236 -3.13 11.96 15.71
N GLU A 237 -3.12 11.34 16.90
CA GLU A 237 -1.91 11.11 17.69
C GLU A 237 -1.27 9.74 17.40
N GLY A 238 -1.89 8.94 16.53
CA GLY A 238 -1.35 7.65 16.08
C GLY A 238 -0.20 7.80 15.08
N ILE A 239 0.58 6.74 14.93
CA ILE A 239 1.56 6.62 13.86
C ILE A 239 0.79 6.30 12.57
N PRO A 240 1.02 7.02 11.45
CA PRO A 240 0.42 6.71 10.16
C PRO A 240 0.58 5.23 9.78
N TYR A 241 -0.49 4.62 9.29
CA TYR A 241 -0.52 3.17 9.11
C TYR A 241 0.58 2.63 8.17
N ALA A 242 0.90 3.38 7.11
CA ALA A 242 1.96 2.95 6.19
C ALA A 242 3.33 2.85 6.88
N LEU A 243 3.58 3.68 7.88
CA LEU A 243 4.79 3.61 8.72
C LEU A 243 4.75 2.44 9.68
N THR A 244 3.59 2.14 10.30
CA THR A 244 3.46 0.96 11.18
C THR A 244 3.68 -0.34 10.40
N TYR A 245 3.28 -0.41 9.14
CA TYR A 245 3.50 -1.58 8.29
C TYR A 245 4.96 -1.71 7.83
N ARG A 246 5.65 -0.59 7.63
CA ARG A 246 7.10 -0.62 7.47
C ARG A 246 7.79 -1.17 8.71
N MET A 247 7.40 -0.75 9.93
CA MET A 247 7.93 -1.30 11.19
C MET A 247 7.72 -2.81 11.26
N VAL A 248 6.56 -3.31 10.83
CA VAL A 248 6.30 -4.76 10.75
C VAL A 248 7.32 -5.45 9.85
N LEU A 249 7.61 -4.92 8.67
CA LEU A 249 8.61 -5.52 7.76
C LEU A 249 10.04 -5.42 8.31
N GLU A 250 10.37 -4.36 9.02
CA GLU A 250 11.70 -4.16 9.59
C GLU A 250 11.97 -5.00 10.86
N GLU A 251 10.91 -5.39 11.60
CA GLU A 251 11.08 -5.95 12.94
C GLU A 251 10.51 -7.37 13.11
N CYS A 252 9.51 -7.76 12.30
CA CYS A 252 8.81 -9.02 12.48
C CYS A 252 9.20 -10.08 11.43
N ALA A 253 9.14 -11.35 11.81
CA ALA A 253 9.33 -12.50 10.93
C ALA A 253 8.02 -13.28 10.70
N THR A 254 7.04 -13.14 11.57
CA THR A 254 5.79 -13.89 11.60
C THR A 254 4.57 -12.98 11.76
N ILE A 255 3.38 -13.52 11.44
CA ILE A 255 2.11 -12.81 11.66
C ILE A 255 1.89 -12.53 13.15
N ASP A 256 2.24 -13.47 14.03
CA ASP A 256 2.01 -13.29 15.46
C ASP A 256 2.92 -12.18 16.05
N GLU A 257 4.17 -12.08 15.58
CA GLU A 257 5.05 -10.95 15.91
C GLU A 257 4.48 -9.62 15.40
N ALA A 258 3.92 -9.60 14.18
CA ALA A 258 3.26 -8.43 13.62
C ALA A 258 2.05 -7.98 14.45
N VAL A 259 1.19 -8.91 14.87
CA VAL A 259 0.05 -8.65 15.76
C VAL A 259 0.54 -8.07 17.09
N ALA A 260 1.56 -8.67 17.69
CA ALA A 260 2.13 -8.20 18.95
C ALA A 260 2.76 -6.79 18.84
N LEU A 261 3.47 -6.50 17.75
CA LEU A 261 4.02 -5.18 17.50
C LEU A 261 2.91 -4.15 17.30
N LEU A 262 1.99 -4.39 16.37
CA LEU A 262 0.89 -3.48 16.07
C LEU A 262 -0.01 -3.23 17.30
N GLY A 263 -0.19 -4.23 18.17
CA GLY A 263 -0.95 -4.11 19.42
C GLY A 263 -0.36 -3.10 20.41
N ARG A 264 0.96 -2.87 20.37
CA ARG A 264 1.65 -1.89 21.24
C ARG A 264 1.71 -0.48 20.65
N LEU A 265 1.44 -0.33 19.34
CA LEU A 265 1.53 0.96 18.66
C LEU A 265 0.20 1.71 18.77
N LYS A 266 0.28 3.02 18.93
CA LYS A 266 -0.85 3.91 18.73
C LYS A 266 -1.08 4.09 17.22
N ARG A 267 -2.22 3.65 16.74
CA ARG A 267 -2.55 3.60 15.30
C ARG A 267 -3.50 4.72 14.92
N THR A 268 -3.41 5.19 13.68
CA THR A 268 -4.21 6.32 13.18
C THR A 268 -5.61 5.94 12.78
N CYS A 269 -5.80 4.88 11.98
CA CYS A 269 -7.08 4.70 11.29
C CYS A 269 -7.43 3.24 11.00
N THR A 270 -8.63 3.05 10.41
CA THR A 270 -9.19 1.76 10.05
C THR A 270 -8.59 1.22 8.76
N THR A 271 -8.09 -0.02 8.79
CA THR A 271 -7.55 -0.73 7.63
C THR A 271 -7.74 -2.24 7.76
N ASN A 272 -7.80 -2.94 6.65
CA ASN A 272 -7.48 -4.36 6.59
C ASN A 272 -6.01 -4.51 6.20
N LEU A 273 -5.28 -5.37 6.87
CA LEU A 273 -3.94 -5.79 6.50
C LEU A 273 -3.98 -7.25 6.07
N LEU A 274 -3.93 -7.49 4.75
CA LEU A 274 -3.70 -8.82 4.22
C LEU A 274 -2.23 -9.17 4.48
N ILE A 275 -1.97 -10.28 5.17
CA ILE A 275 -0.65 -10.64 5.65
C ILE A 275 -0.40 -12.14 5.49
N ALA A 276 0.83 -12.50 5.12
CA ALA A 276 1.27 -13.88 4.95
C ALA A 276 2.69 -14.02 5.50
N ASP A 277 2.95 -15.06 6.26
CA ASP A 277 4.30 -15.55 6.53
C ASP A 277 4.51 -16.91 5.82
N ARG A 278 5.65 -17.55 5.98
CA ARG A 278 5.93 -18.81 5.25
C ARG A 278 4.97 -19.95 5.56
N LYS A 279 4.18 -19.87 6.62
CA LYS A 279 3.36 -20.98 7.15
C LYS A 279 1.86 -20.70 7.11
N GLN A 280 1.46 -19.45 7.33
CA GLN A 280 0.07 -19.07 7.51
C GLN A 280 -0.27 -17.76 6.80
N VAL A 281 -1.56 -17.55 6.56
CA VAL A 281 -2.10 -16.34 5.96
C VAL A 281 -3.25 -15.81 6.82
N ALA A 282 -3.43 -14.49 6.85
CA ALA A 282 -4.52 -13.86 7.60
C ALA A 282 -4.91 -12.50 7.00
N VAL A 283 -6.06 -11.99 7.43
CA VAL A 283 -6.42 -10.58 7.37
C VAL A 283 -6.49 -10.06 8.79
N LEU A 284 -5.77 -9.01 9.08
CA LEU A 284 -5.91 -8.27 10.32
C LEU A 284 -6.85 -7.09 10.07
N GLU A 285 -8.02 -7.11 10.69
CA GLU A 285 -8.98 -6.01 10.71
C GLU A 285 -8.55 -5.06 11.83
N ILE A 286 -8.09 -3.86 11.46
CA ILE A 286 -7.39 -2.93 12.35
C ILE A 286 -8.20 -1.64 12.49
N SER A 287 -8.44 -1.23 13.74
CA SER A 287 -8.88 0.12 14.09
C SER A 287 -7.83 0.79 15.01
N PRO A 288 -7.97 2.09 15.34
CA PRO A 288 -7.10 2.71 16.33
C PRO A 288 -6.99 1.93 17.63
N ASP A 289 -8.09 1.32 18.09
CA ASP A 289 -8.18 0.69 19.41
C ASP A 289 -8.07 -0.84 19.38
N LYS A 290 -8.40 -1.51 18.26
CA LYS A 290 -8.51 -2.97 18.19
C LYS A 290 -7.80 -3.57 16.99
N ILE A 291 -7.38 -4.82 17.11
CA ILE A 291 -6.91 -5.68 16.02
C ILE A 291 -7.64 -7.01 16.14
N LEU A 292 -8.36 -7.39 15.10
CA LEU A 292 -9.07 -8.65 15.01
C LEU A 292 -8.47 -9.47 13.85
N LYS A 293 -8.27 -10.78 14.04
CA LYS A 293 -7.60 -11.66 13.07
C LYS A 293 -8.63 -12.58 12.40
N ARG A 294 -8.68 -12.55 11.07
CA ARG A 294 -9.43 -13.47 10.22
C ARG A 294 -8.46 -14.42 9.53
N THR A 295 -8.66 -15.73 9.71
CA THR A 295 -7.80 -16.80 9.17
C THR A 295 -8.35 -17.34 7.86
N ALA A 296 -7.55 -18.15 7.16
CA ALA A 296 -7.95 -18.82 5.94
C ALA A 296 -9.13 -19.77 6.13
N VAL A 297 -9.98 -19.83 5.13
CA VAL A 297 -11.03 -20.83 4.95
C VAL A 297 -10.69 -21.65 3.72
N GLN A 298 -10.64 -22.97 3.85
CA GLN A 298 -10.26 -23.89 2.76
C GLN A 298 -8.97 -23.46 2.04
N GLY A 299 -7.96 -23.00 2.81
CA GLY A 299 -6.62 -22.65 2.34
C GLY A 299 -6.48 -21.29 1.68
N ALA A 300 -7.48 -20.40 1.79
CA ALA A 300 -7.40 -19.02 1.28
C ALA A 300 -8.10 -18.02 2.20
N VAL A 301 -7.60 -16.81 2.24
CA VAL A 301 -8.27 -15.64 2.82
C VAL A 301 -8.24 -14.50 1.82
N CYS A 302 -9.40 -13.88 1.59
CA CYS A 302 -9.56 -12.80 0.64
C CYS A 302 -9.93 -11.50 1.36
N CYS A 303 -9.62 -10.36 0.73
CA CYS A 303 -9.78 -9.06 1.34
C CYS A 303 -10.11 -7.99 0.30
N ALA A 304 -11.07 -7.14 0.62
CA ALA A 304 -11.37 -5.91 -0.09
C ALA A 304 -11.44 -4.72 0.90
N ASN A 305 -12.38 -3.80 0.74
CA ASN A 305 -12.39 -2.53 1.47
C ASN A 305 -13.49 -2.42 2.55
N HIS A 306 -13.84 -3.54 3.19
CA HIS A 306 -14.82 -3.60 4.28
C HIS A 306 -14.37 -4.55 5.39
N PHE A 307 -14.88 -4.38 6.58
CA PHE A 307 -14.71 -5.31 7.70
C PHE A 307 -15.71 -6.45 7.63
N CYS A 308 -15.27 -7.66 7.98
CA CYS A 308 -16.09 -8.88 7.98
C CYS A 308 -16.44 -9.35 9.40
N ILE A 309 -15.54 -9.10 10.39
CA ILE A 309 -15.73 -9.57 11.77
C ILE A 309 -16.80 -8.70 12.45
N ALA A 310 -17.77 -9.35 13.11
CA ALA A 310 -18.96 -8.69 13.67
C ALA A 310 -18.65 -7.57 14.68
N GLU A 311 -17.52 -7.63 15.37
CA GLU A 311 -17.09 -6.62 16.32
C GLU A 311 -16.69 -5.30 15.64
N HIS A 312 -16.23 -5.33 14.39
CA HIS A 312 -15.86 -4.15 13.59
C HIS A 312 -16.90 -3.78 12.54
N LYS A 313 -17.65 -4.78 12.04
CA LYS A 313 -18.59 -4.61 10.93
C LYS A 313 -19.78 -3.74 11.36
N PRO A 314 -20.14 -2.68 10.60
CA PRO A 314 -21.37 -1.92 10.80
C PRO A 314 -22.61 -2.79 10.62
N GLU A 315 -23.75 -2.38 11.20
CA GLU A 315 -25.05 -3.02 10.97
C GLU A 315 -25.47 -2.89 9.50
N GLU A 316 -25.28 -1.70 8.93
CA GLU A 316 -25.53 -1.37 7.53
C GLU A 316 -24.20 -0.94 6.88
N PRO A 317 -23.34 -1.89 6.45
CA PRO A 317 -22.02 -1.56 5.95
C PRO A 317 -22.09 -0.93 4.55
N LEU A 318 -21.27 0.09 4.34
CA LEU A 318 -21.05 0.65 3.02
C LEU A 318 -20.37 -0.39 2.10
N ASN A 319 -20.77 -0.39 0.83
CA ASN A 319 -20.18 -1.23 -0.21
C ASN A 319 -19.39 -0.37 -1.23
N PRO A 320 -18.24 0.20 -0.85
CA PRO A 320 -17.49 1.08 -1.72
C PRO A 320 -16.93 0.30 -2.92
N PHE A 321 -17.31 0.75 -4.13
CA PHE A 321 -16.80 0.19 -5.38
C PHE A 321 -16.93 -1.34 -5.45
N ASP A 322 -18.13 -1.84 -5.15
CA ASP A 322 -18.47 -3.28 -5.19
C ASP A 322 -17.51 -4.13 -4.34
N SER A 323 -17.18 -3.63 -3.15
CA SER A 323 -16.21 -4.27 -2.25
C SER A 323 -16.64 -5.66 -1.82
N PHE A 324 -17.95 -5.90 -1.64
CA PHE A 324 -18.49 -7.20 -1.25
C PHE A 324 -18.36 -8.19 -2.41
N GLU A 325 -18.79 -7.80 -3.60
CA GLU A 325 -18.78 -8.63 -4.81
C GLU A 325 -17.34 -8.97 -5.23
N ARG A 326 -16.41 -8.01 -5.10
CA ARG A 326 -14.99 -8.25 -5.37
C ARG A 326 -14.38 -9.26 -4.40
N GLN A 327 -14.72 -9.18 -3.12
CA GLN A 327 -14.25 -10.16 -2.14
C GLN A 327 -14.89 -11.54 -2.37
N GLU A 328 -16.20 -11.62 -2.55
CA GLU A 328 -16.93 -12.86 -2.83
C GLU A 328 -16.38 -13.58 -4.07
N PHE A 329 -16.10 -12.82 -5.16
CA PHE A 329 -15.47 -13.39 -6.35
C PHE A 329 -14.11 -14.03 -6.03
N LEU A 330 -13.25 -13.33 -5.26
CA LEU A 330 -11.95 -13.87 -4.87
C LEU A 330 -12.08 -15.08 -3.93
N GLU A 331 -13.07 -15.08 -3.04
CA GLU A 331 -13.38 -16.22 -2.16
C GLU A 331 -13.82 -17.46 -2.95
N GLY A 332 -14.29 -17.32 -4.18
CA GLY A 332 -14.54 -18.42 -5.10
C GLY A 332 -13.30 -19.28 -5.40
N CYS A 333 -12.08 -18.83 -5.10
CA CYS A 333 -10.86 -19.65 -5.18
C CYS A 333 -10.72 -20.66 -4.01
N GLN A 334 -11.49 -20.51 -2.94
CA GLN A 334 -11.45 -21.40 -1.77
C GLN A 334 -11.83 -22.83 -2.19
N GLY A 335 -11.09 -23.81 -1.71
CA GLY A 335 -11.31 -25.21 -2.06
C GLY A 335 -10.93 -25.63 -3.49
N GLN A 336 -10.59 -24.70 -4.38
CA GLN A 336 -10.13 -25.05 -5.73
C GLN A 336 -8.73 -25.69 -5.72
N GLY A 337 -8.34 -26.35 -6.83
CA GLY A 337 -6.99 -26.91 -7.02
C GLY A 337 -5.88 -25.85 -7.02
N PRO A 338 -4.61 -26.29 -7.09
CA PRO A 338 -3.49 -25.35 -7.07
C PRO A 338 -3.56 -24.33 -8.22
N LEU A 339 -3.52 -23.04 -7.88
CA LEU A 339 -3.59 -21.95 -8.86
C LEU A 339 -2.20 -21.63 -9.43
N SER A 340 -2.12 -21.36 -10.72
CA SER A 340 -0.93 -20.79 -11.36
C SER A 340 -0.87 -19.27 -11.12
N VAL A 341 0.30 -18.66 -11.35
CA VAL A 341 0.48 -17.19 -11.30
C VAL A 341 -0.49 -16.51 -12.26
N GLU A 342 -0.70 -17.08 -13.44
CA GLU A 342 -1.60 -16.52 -14.45
C GLU A 342 -3.08 -16.59 -14.02
N GLN A 343 -3.52 -17.67 -13.38
CA GLN A 343 -4.88 -17.77 -12.84
C GLN A 343 -5.11 -16.76 -11.70
N ILE A 344 -4.11 -16.54 -10.84
CA ILE A 344 -4.15 -15.49 -9.82
C ILE A 344 -4.26 -14.11 -10.48
N ARG A 345 -3.44 -13.84 -11.51
CA ARG A 345 -3.52 -12.57 -12.27
C ARG A 345 -4.91 -12.38 -12.88
N GLN A 346 -5.48 -13.41 -13.49
CA GLN A 346 -6.83 -13.36 -14.08
C GLN A 346 -7.91 -13.09 -13.04
N SER A 347 -7.82 -13.72 -11.85
CA SER A 347 -8.73 -13.44 -10.74
C SER A 347 -8.63 -11.97 -10.30
N LEU A 348 -7.41 -11.44 -10.19
CA LEU A 348 -7.19 -10.02 -9.87
C LEU A 348 -7.68 -9.09 -11.01
N ASP A 349 -7.55 -9.52 -12.29
CA ASP A 349 -8.07 -8.74 -13.41
C ASP A 349 -9.60 -8.72 -13.46
N THR A 350 -10.27 -9.75 -12.97
CA THR A 350 -11.74 -9.76 -12.86
C THR A 350 -12.25 -8.74 -11.85
N VAL A 351 -11.54 -8.57 -10.74
CA VAL A 351 -11.93 -7.63 -9.65
C VAL A 351 -11.27 -6.26 -9.74
N LYS A 352 -10.66 -5.93 -10.88
CA LYS A 352 -10.03 -4.62 -11.12
C LYS A 352 -11.03 -3.48 -11.07
N LEU A 353 -10.57 -2.31 -10.69
CA LEU A 353 -11.33 -1.05 -10.75
C LEU A 353 -10.96 -0.23 -12.00
N GLY A 354 -10.91 -0.88 -13.15
CA GLY A 354 -10.61 -0.24 -14.42
C GLY A 354 -9.28 0.53 -14.37
N ARG A 355 -9.28 1.79 -14.80
CA ARG A 355 -8.07 2.63 -14.83
C ARG A 355 -7.48 2.96 -13.44
N GLN A 356 -8.20 2.68 -12.36
CA GLN A 356 -7.70 2.89 -11.00
C GLN A 356 -6.73 1.78 -10.56
N THR A 357 -6.75 0.59 -11.18
CA THR A 357 -5.83 -0.49 -10.87
C THR A 357 -4.43 -0.17 -11.39
N LEU A 358 -3.60 0.39 -10.51
CA LEU A 358 -2.29 0.96 -10.86
C LEU A 358 -1.14 -0.03 -10.74
N GLN A 359 -1.25 -0.97 -9.79
CA GLN A 359 -0.20 -1.95 -9.49
C GLN A 359 -0.86 -3.30 -9.20
N THR A 360 -0.34 -4.36 -9.83
CA THR A 360 -0.75 -5.75 -9.57
C THR A 360 0.49 -6.54 -9.18
N MET A 361 0.40 -7.33 -8.10
CA MET A 361 1.56 -8.06 -7.60
C MET A 361 1.21 -9.37 -6.92
N VAL A 362 2.19 -10.29 -6.95
CA VAL A 362 2.13 -11.62 -6.29
C VAL A 362 3.46 -11.86 -5.58
N PHE A 363 3.42 -12.11 -4.27
CA PHE A 363 4.57 -12.44 -3.45
C PHE A 363 4.61 -13.93 -3.14
N ASP A 364 5.74 -14.59 -3.39
CA ASP A 364 6.06 -15.93 -2.92
C ASP A 364 6.94 -15.81 -1.67
N THR A 365 6.38 -16.13 -0.53
CA THR A 365 7.04 -15.94 0.77
C THR A 365 8.22 -16.89 0.99
N GLN A 366 8.19 -18.08 0.40
CA GLN A 366 9.21 -19.09 0.59
C GLN A 366 10.44 -18.85 -0.32
N ALA A 367 10.18 -18.58 -1.60
CA ALA A 367 11.26 -18.34 -2.56
C ALA A 367 11.76 -16.87 -2.56
N LEU A 368 11.10 -15.97 -1.82
CA LEU A 368 11.31 -14.52 -1.87
C LEU A 368 11.19 -13.99 -3.31
N GLY A 369 10.16 -14.43 -4.00
CA GLY A 369 9.83 -14.04 -5.36
C GLY A 369 8.75 -12.94 -5.38
N LEU A 370 8.85 -12.01 -6.31
CA LEU A 370 7.83 -11.00 -6.59
C LEU A 370 7.50 -11.01 -8.08
N TRP A 371 6.25 -11.25 -8.42
CA TRP A 371 5.72 -10.94 -9.74
C TRP A 371 4.98 -9.62 -9.66
N VAL A 372 5.28 -8.68 -10.54
CA VAL A 372 4.69 -7.34 -10.51
C VAL A 372 4.39 -6.83 -11.91
N SER A 373 3.27 -6.14 -12.05
CA SER A 373 2.91 -5.37 -13.25
C SER A 373 2.67 -3.91 -12.89
N PHE A 374 3.32 -3.05 -13.65
CA PHE A 374 3.08 -1.61 -13.71
C PHE A 374 2.65 -1.19 -15.12
N SER A 375 2.11 -2.08 -15.90
CA SER A 375 1.55 -1.77 -17.24
C SER A 375 0.56 -0.61 -17.13
N GLY A 376 0.29 0.09 -18.22
CA GLY A 376 -0.72 1.14 -18.24
C GLY A 376 -2.05 0.62 -17.67
N PRO A 377 -2.79 1.43 -16.86
CA PRO A 377 -3.97 0.98 -16.15
C PRO A 377 -5.06 0.40 -17.06
N PRO A 378 -5.64 -0.76 -16.71
CA PRO A 378 -5.39 -1.54 -15.50
C PRO A 378 -4.10 -2.36 -15.59
N SER A 379 -3.29 -2.31 -14.51
CA SER A 379 -2.02 -3.05 -14.45
C SER A 379 -2.21 -4.57 -14.49
N SER A 380 -3.34 -5.07 -14.04
CA SER A 380 -3.70 -6.49 -14.06
C SER A 380 -3.90 -7.08 -15.46
N ALA A 381 -4.18 -6.24 -16.47
CA ALA A 381 -4.26 -6.67 -17.87
C ALA A 381 -2.88 -6.93 -18.49
N GLY A 382 -1.81 -6.37 -17.93
CA GLY A 382 -0.44 -6.55 -18.43
C GLY A 382 0.24 -7.80 -17.89
N PRO A 383 1.40 -8.16 -18.46
CA PRO A 383 2.18 -9.29 -17.98
C PRO A 383 2.77 -9.01 -16.59
N LEU A 384 2.83 -10.02 -15.77
CA LEU A 384 3.57 -10.00 -14.50
C LEU A 384 5.05 -10.30 -14.76
N ILE A 385 5.93 -9.38 -14.40
CA ILE A 385 7.38 -9.54 -14.49
C ILE A 385 7.88 -10.12 -13.16
N ARG A 386 8.62 -11.23 -13.23
CA ARG A 386 9.21 -11.86 -12.05
C ARG A 386 10.51 -11.19 -11.65
N LEU A 387 10.61 -10.82 -10.38
CA LEU A 387 11.82 -10.37 -9.72
C LEU A 387 12.25 -11.44 -8.69
N ASP A 388 13.49 -11.91 -8.77
CA ASP A 388 14.09 -12.78 -7.74
C ASP A 388 14.74 -11.89 -6.68
N LEU A 389 14.17 -11.89 -5.49
CA LEU A 389 14.60 -11.04 -4.38
C LEU A 389 15.52 -11.78 -3.38
N ALA A 390 15.70 -13.09 -3.52
CA ALA A 390 16.42 -13.89 -2.53
C ALA A 390 17.84 -13.37 -2.24
N ASN A 391 18.59 -12.98 -3.29
CA ASN A 391 19.91 -12.38 -3.12
C ASN A 391 19.84 -10.91 -2.65
N ALA A 392 18.83 -10.18 -3.11
CA ALA A 392 18.67 -8.78 -2.78
C ALA A 392 18.20 -8.57 -1.33
N LEU A 393 17.56 -9.54 -0.71
CA LEU A 393 17.09 -9.52 0.69
C LEU A 393 18.04 -10.26 1.65
N LYS A 394 19.20 -10.73 1.23
CA LYS A 394 20.21 -11.28 2.16
C LYS A 394 20.68 -10.18 3.12
N ARG A 395 20.77 -10.54 4.42
CA ARG A 395 21.33 -9.69 5.49
C ARG A 395 22.81 -9.45 5.30
#